data_7bb36f998ed786fc7c7ca07f6e9efbef
#
_entry.id   7bb36f998ed786fc7c7ca07f6e9efbef
#
_cell.length_a   1.000
_cell.length_b   1.000
_cell.length_c   1.000
_cell.angle_alpha   90.00
_cell.angle_beta   90.00
_cell.angle_gamma   90.00
#
_symmetry.space_group_name_H-M   'P 1'
#
loop_
_entity.id
_entity.type
_entity.pdbx_description
1 polymer ?
#
loop_
_entity_poly.entity_id
_entity_poly.type
_entity_poly.pdbx_seq_one_letter_code
_entity_poly.pdbx_strand_id
1 'polypeptide(L)'
;MSAPNETDGPAATERAGAELAAQLRPGDVVRVSGDLGSGKTTFVRGALRALGVAEEVTSPTFVVGILYDGVDWPLAHLDLYRLAGLEGEDPGLLDPYFGPDTVTFVEWPERAESDALLGGRGIARHVTLEHAGGDRRRIGVRAP
;
A
#
# COMPACT_ATOMS: atom_id res chain seq x y z
N MET A 1 16.10 -7.30 6.88
CA MET A 1 15.00 -8.10 6.35
C MET A 1 14.24 -8.76 7.50
N SER A 2 12.95 -8.57 7.56
CA SER A 2 12.13 -9.16 8.61
C SER A 2 11.68 -10.56 8.20
N ALA A 3 11.59 -11.47 9.17
CA ALA A 3 10.98 -12.78 8.93
C ALA A 3 9.48 -12.58 8.62
N PRO A 4 8.88 -13.43 7.76
CA PRO A 4 7.44 -13.37 7.53
C PRO A 4 6.67 -13.64 8.80
N ASN A 5 5.61 -12.87 9.02
CA ASN A 5 4.67 -13.06 10.12
C ASN A 5 3.39 -13.67 9.59
N GLU A 6 2.80 -14.57 10.37
CA GLU A 6 1.48 -15.09 10.04
C GLU A 6 0.41 -14.36 10.83
N THR A 7 -0.70 -14.09 10.16
CA THR A 7 -1.89 -13.55 10.78
C THR A 7 -3.04 -14.55 10.59
N ASP A 8 -3.98 -14.58 11.53
CA ASP A 8 -5.04 -15.57 11.55
C ASP A 8 -6.42 -14.99 11.22
N GLY A 9 -6.46 -13.78 10.72
CA GLY A 9 -7.72 -13.14 10.33
C GLY A 9 -7.54 -11.69 9.99
N PRO A 10 -8.61 -11.03 9.50
CA PRO A 10 -8.55 -9.62 9.09
C PRO A 10 -8.06 -8.68 10.19
N ALA A 11 -8.50 -8.88 11.43
CA ALA A 11 -8.08 -8.01 12.53
C ALA A 11 -6.58 -8.06 12.75
N ALA A 12 -5.98 -9.26 12.69
CA ALA A 12 -4.54 -9.42 12.85
C ALA A 12 -3.79 -8.82 11.65
N THR A 13 -4.34 -8.94 10.45
CA THR A 13 -3.75 -8.33 9.25
C THR A 13 -3.78 -6.81 9.35
N GLU A 14 -4.88 -6.23 9.84
CA GLU A 14 -4.95 -4.79 10.08
C GLU A 14 -3.92 -4.35 11.13
N ARG A 15 -3.74 -5.12 12.20
CA ARG A 15 -2.72 -4.83 13.22
C ARG A 15 -1.32 -4.83 12.63
N ALA A 16 -1.03 -5.76 11.72
CA ALA A 16 0.26 -5.79 11.05
C ALA A 16 0.49 -4.52 10.23
N GLY A 17 -0.55 -4.03 9.55
CA GLY A 17 -0.49 -2.75 8.85
C GLY A 17 -0.23 -1.58 9.79
N ALA A 18 -0.91 -1.57 10.93
CA ALA A 18 -0.74 -0.52 11.94
C ALA A 18 0.69 -0.51 12.51
N GLU A 19 1.28 -1.67 12.72
CA GLU A 19 2.66 -1.77 13.21
C GLU A 19 3.64 -1.20 12.20
N LEU A 20 3.44 -1.49 10.91
CA LEU A 20 4.28 -0.90 9.87
C LEU A 20 4.13 0.61 9.85
N ALA A 21 2.90 1.10 9.96
CA ALA A 21 2.62 2.53 9.92
C ALA A 21 3.41 3.32 10.95
N ALA A 22 3.63 2.73 12.12
CA ALA A 22 4.39 3.39 13.19
C ALA A 22 5.86 3.65 12.83
N GLN A 23 6.36 3.03 11.78
CA GLN A 23 7.75 3.17 11.34
C GLN A 23 7.91 4.11 10.15
N LEU A 24 6.82 4.60 9.60
CA LEU A 24 6.85 5.43 8.39
C LEU A 24 7.12 6.90 8.70
N ARG A 25 7.65 7.59 7.70
CA ARG A 25 7.96 9.01 7.74
C ARG A 25 7.29 9.73 6.57
N PRO A 26 7.09 11.05 6.66
CA PRO A 26 6.53 11.81 5.55
C PRO A 26 7.30 11.54 4.25
N GLY A 27 6.57 11.32 3.17
CA GLY A 27 7.15 11.06 1.87
C GLY A 27 7.43 9.60 1.56
N ASP A 28 7.24 8.70 2.53
CA ASP A 28 7.51 7.28 2.33
C ASP A 28 6.48 6.65 1.37
N VAL A 29 6.98 5.71 0.56
CA VAL A 29 6.15 4.90 -0.33
C VAL A 29 6.26 3.45 0.10
N VAL A 30 5.12 2.78 0.25
CA VAL A 30 5.03 1.37 0.61
C VAL A 30 4.42 0.61 -0.56
N ARG A 31 5.17 -0.34 -1.10
CA ARG A 31 4.69 -1.22 -2.17
C ARG A 31 4.08 -2.47 -1.54
N VAL A 32 2.85 -2.78 -1.91
CA VAL A 32 2.10 -3.91 -1.33
C VAL A 32 1.73 -4.87 -2.45
N SER A 33 2.35 -6.04 -2.41
CA SER A 33 2.17 -7.08 -3.43
C SER A 33 1.51 -8.32 -2.82
N GLY A 34 0.85 -9.08 -3.65
CA GLY A 34 0.21 -10.33 -3.27
C GLY A 34 -0.90 -10.69 -4.23
N ASP A 35 -1.29 -11.95 -4.23
CA ASP A 35 -2.36 -12.43 -5.09
C ASP A 35 -3.71 -11.79 -4.72
N LEU A 36 -4.66 -11.88 -5.64
CA LEU A 36 -6.00 -11.40 -5.41
C LEU A 36 -6.58 -12.08 -4.17
N GLY A 37 -7.18 -11.29 -3.28
CA GLY A 37 -7.73 -11.81 -2.04
C GLY A 37 -6.71 -12.12 -0.96
N SER A 38 -5.45 -11.73 -1.12
CA SER A 38 -4.40 -12.02 -0.13
C SER A 38 -4.45 -11.11 1.11
N GLY A 39 -5.30 -10.08 1.10
CA GLY A 39 -5.44 -9.17 2.24
C GLY A 39 -4.70 -7.85 2.10
N LYS A 40 -4.30 -7.47 0.89
CA LYS A 40 -3.58 -6.21 0.66
C LYS A 40 -4.36 -5.00 1.16
N THR A 41 -5.62 -4.88 0.76
CA THR A 41 -6.45 -3.76 1.19
C THR A 41 -6.70 -3.78 2.69
N THR A 42 -6.86 -4.96 3.28
CA THR A 42 -7.02 -5.10 4.73
C THR A 42 -5.78 -4.58 5.47
N PHE A 43 -4.60 -4.96 4.98
CA PHE A 43 -3.34 -4.47 5.53
C PHE A 43 -3.23 -2.95 5.42
N VAL A 44 -3.51 -2.40 4.24
CA VAL A 44 -3.46 -0.95 4.01
C VAL A 44 -4.47 -0.21 4.89
N ARG A 45 -5.66 -0.78 5.05
CA ARG A 45 -6.69 -0.21 5.94
C ARG A 45 -6.17 -0.06 7.37
N GLY A 46 -5.51 -1.09 7.88
CA GLY A 46 -4.93 -1.02 9.22
C GLY A 46 -3.88 0.07 9.34
N ALA A 47 -3.02 0.19 8.34
CA ALA A 47 -2.00 1.23 8.30
C ALA A 47 -2.63 2.64 8.24
N LEU A 48 -3.59 2.84 7.35
CA LEU A 48 -4.24 4.15 7.20
C LEU A 48 -4.99 4.57 8.46
N ARG A 49 -5.68 3.63 9.10
CA ARG A 49 -6.37 3.92 10.36
C ARG A 49 -5.40 4.32 11.46
N ALA A 50 -4.27 3.62 11.55
CA ALA A 50 -3.23 3.98 12.51
C ALA A 50 -2.64 5.37 12.26
N LEU A 51 -2.66 5.82 11.00
CA LEU A 51 -2.18 7.15 10.62
C LEU A 51 -3.28 8.22 10.69
N GLY A 52 -4.46 7.86 11.19
CA GLY A 52 -5.49 8.84 11.52
C GLY A 52 -6.64 8.95 10.54
N VAL A 53 -6.75 8.06 9.56
CA VAL A 53 -7.88 8.07 8.63
C VAL A 53 -9.14 7.63 9.39
N ALA A 54 -10.13 8.51 9.46
CA ALA A 54 -11.39 8.25 10.16
C ALA A 54 -12.47 7.65 9.24
N GLU A 55 -12.39 7.95 7.95
CA GLU A 55 -13.36 7.47 6.99
C GLU A 55 -13.14 5.99 6.64
N GLU A 56 -14.13 5.36 6.03
CA GLU A 56 -14.01 3.99 5.60
C GLU A 56 -12.95 3.85 4.51
N VAL A 57 -12.05 2.90 4.68
CA VAL A 57 -11.00 2.61 3.71
C VAL A 57 -11.42 1.42 2.85
N THR A 58 -11.59 1.68 1.57
CA THR A 58 -11.91 0.67 0.57
C THR A 58 -10.90 0.72 -0.56
N SER A 59 -10.80 -0.35 -1.33
CA SER A 59 -9.99 -0.33 -2.55
C SER A 59 -10.56 0.67 -3.54
N PRO A 60 -9.73 1.50 -4.18
CA PRO A 60 -10.21 2.33 -5.28
C PRO A 60 -10.82 1.46 -6.39
N THR A 61 -12.05 1.77 -6.81
CA THR A 61 -12.77 0.94 -7.78
C THR A 61 -12.78 1.53 -9.18
N PHE A 62 -13.02 2.83 -9.28
CA PHE A 62 -13.18 3.52 -10.56
C PHE A 62 -12.08 4.55 -10.82
N VAL A 63 -11.19 4.74 -9.87
CA VAL A 63 -10.06 5.67 -9.97
C VAL A 63 -8.78 4.93 -9.57
N VAL A 64 -7.65 5.48 -9.94
CA VAL A 64 -6.35 4.89 -9.63
C VAL A 64 -6.05 4.94 -8.14
N GLY A 65 -6.47 5.99 -7.48
CA GLY A 65 -6.15 6.18 -6.08
C GLY A 65 -7.10 7.10 -5.35
N ILE A 66 -6.94 7.14 -4.05
CA ILE A 66 -7.70 7.99 -3.14
C ILE A 66 -6.71 8.72 -2.24
N LEU A 67 -6.95 10.02 -2.04
CA LEU A 67 -6.21 10.82 -1.08
C LEU A 67 -7.01 10.90 0.22
N TYR A 68 -6.31 10.73 1.34
CA TYR A 68 -6.89 10.84 2.67
C TYR A 68 -6.14 11.88 3.49
N ASP A 69 -6.81 12.46 4.45
CA ASP A 69 -6.18 13.33 5.43
C ASP A 69 -5.74 12.48 6.64
N GLY A 70 -4.46 12.45 6.90
CA GLY A 70 -3.91 11.85 8.12
C GLY A 70 -3.83 12.88 9.23
N VAL A 71 -3.41 12.44 10.41
CA VAL A 71 -3.23 13.34 11.55
C VAL A 71 -2.02 14.27 11.32
N ASP A 72 -0.92 13.70 10.84
CA ASP A 72 0.34 14.43 10.74
C ASP A 72 0.70 14.84 9.31
N TRP A 73 0.29 14.06 8.33
CA TRP A 73 0.60 14.31 6.92
C TRP A 73 -0.44 13.67 6.00
N PRO A 74 -0.49 14.10 4.72
CA PRO A 74 -1.43 13.51 3.76
C PRO A 74 -1.07 12.06 3.45
N LEU A 75 -2.09 11.28 3.13
CA LEU A 75 -1.96 9.86 2.82
C LEU A 75 -2.58 9.58 1.46
N ALA A 76 -2.05 8.57 0.76
CA ALA A 76 -2.60 8.13 -0.51
C ALA A 76 -2.66 6.62 -0.56
N HIS A 77 -3.70 6.11 -1.22
CA HIS A 77 -3.88 4.69 -1.45
C HIS A 77 -4.10 4.48 -2.94
N LEU A 78 -3.16 3.81 -3.59
CA LEU A 78 -3.23 3.48 -5.01
C LEU A 78 -3.51 1.99 -5.17
N ASP A 79 -4.36 1.66 -6.14
CA ASP A 79 -4.59 0.28 -6.55
C ASP A 79 -4.45 0.21 -8.06
N LEU A 80 -3.39 -0.42 -8.52
CA LEU A 80 -3.05 -0.45 -9.94
C LEU A 80 -3.56 -1.72 -10.64
N TYR A 81 -4.35 -2.53 -9.95
CA TYR A 81 -4.80 -3.82 -10.48
C TYR A 81 -5.49 -3.70 -11.85
N ARG A 82 -6.35 -2.68 -12.00
CA ARG A 82 -7.15 -2.52 -13.21
C ARG A 82 -6.45 -1.78 -14.34
N LEU A 83 -5.25 -1.29 -14.11
CA LEU A 83 -4.48 -0.66 -15.16
C LEU A 83 -3.80 -1.74 -15.98
N ALA A 84 -4.10 -1.79 -17.26
CA ALA A 84 -3.52 -2.75 -18.19
C ALA A 84 -2.16 -2.25 -18.68
N GLY A 85 -1.24 -1.99 -17.75
CA GLY A 85 0.03 -1.36 -18.05
C GLY A 85 -0.11 0.16 -18.07
N LEU A 86 0.93 0.84 -17.64
CA LEU A 86 0.95 2.30 -17.58
C LEU A 86 1.81 2.91 -18.70
N GLU A 87 2.25 2.08 -19.63
CA GLU A 87 3.18 2.51 -20.69
C GLU A 87 2.61 3.58 -21.61
N GLY A 88 1.32 3.52 -21.89
CA GLY A 88 0.65 4.48 -22.74
C GLY A 88 0.04 5.66 -21.99
N GLU A 89 0.23 5.72 -20.67
CA GLU A 89 -0.37 6.74 -19.84
C GLU A 89 0.52 7.96 -19.70
N ASP A 90 -0.10 9.08 -19.34
CA ASP A 90 0.63 10.31 -19.02
C ASP A 90 1.61 10.02 -17.88
N PRO A 91 2.90 10.34 -18.03
CA PRO A 91 3.87 10.16 -16.95
C PRO A 91 3.49 10.88 -15.65
N GLY A 92 2.67 11.92 -15.72
CA GLY A 92 2.18 12.64 -14.55
C GLY A 92 0.94 12.05 -13.89
N LEU A 93 0.42 10.94 -14.42
CA LEU A 93 -0.84 10.37 -13.92
C LEU A 93 -0.84 10.15 -12.40
N LEU A 94 0.25 9.68 -11.85
CA LEU A 94 0.34 9.35 -10.42
C LEU A 94 0.89 10.48 -9.56
N ASP A 95 1.34 11.58 -10.16
CA ASP A 95 1.96 12.68 -9.41
C ASP A 95 1.11 13.22 -8.25
N PRO A 96 -0.21 13.37 -8.38
CA PRO A 96 -1.01 13.87 -7.26
C PRO A 96 -0.94 13.03 -5.99
N TYR A 97 -0.55 11.75 -6.14
CA TYR A 97 -0.49 10.81 -5.01
C TYR A 97 0.89 10.73 -4.36
N PHE A 98 1.87 11.45 -4.90
CA PHE A 98 3.25 11.40 -4.43
C PHE A 98 3.77 12.77 -4.04
N GLY A 99 3.03 13.46 -3.19
CA GLY A 99 3.51 14.73 -2.65
C GLY A 99 4.73 14.55 -1.76
N PRO A 100 5.47 15.65 -1.46
CA PRO A 100 6.71 15.56 -0.69
C PRO A 100 6.53 15.01 0.72
N ASP A 101 5.37 15.22 1.31
CA ASP A 101 5.07 14.72 2.65
C ASP A 101 4.03 13.59 2.66
N THR A 102 3.55 13.19 1.49
CA THR A 102 2.52 12.17 1.39
C THR A 102 3.10 10.79 1.64
N VAL A 103 2.46 10.03 2.53
CA VAL A 103 2.76 8.60 2.68
C VAL A 103 1.82 7.86 1.73
N THR A 104 2.39 7.09 0.82
CA THR A 104 1.64 6.45 -0.26
C THR A 104 1.75 4.94 -0.18
N PHE A 105 0.59 4.27 -0.17
CA PHE A 105 0.49 2.82 -0.23
C PHE A 105 0.07 2.43 -1.64
N VAL A 106 0.84 1.55 -2.28
CA VAL A 106 0.60 1.14 -3.67
C VAL A 106 0.33 -0.37 -3.71
N GLU A 107 -0.91 -0.75 -4.03
CA GLU A 107 -1.26 -2.15 -4.28
C GLU A 107 -1.02 -2.46 -5.76
N TRP A 108 -0.57 -3.68 -6.04
CA TRP A 108 -0.22 -4.12 -7.38
C TRP A 108 0.84 -3.25 -8.04
N PRO A 109 1.96 -2.98 -7.33
CA PRO A 109 2.99 -2.10 -7.88
C PRO A 109 3.62 -2.64 -9.16
N GLU A 110 3.59 -3.94 -9.38
CA GLU A 110 4.10 -4.59 -10.59
C GLU A 110 3.34 -4.19 -11.85
N ARG A 111 2.14 -3.62 -11.71
CA ARG A 111 1.39 -3.08 -12.86
C ARG A 111 2.00 -1.80 -13.40
N ALA A 112 2.86 -1.16 -12.65
CA ALA A 112 3.62 0.00 -13.11
C ALA A 112 4.90 -0.42 -13.85
N GLU A 113 4.90 -1.54 -14.45
CA GLU A 113 5.89 -2.28 -15.23
C GLU A 113 7.36 -1.85 -15.13
N SER A 114 7.68 -0.63 -15.42
CA SER A 114 9.05 -0.14 -15.52
C SER A 114 9.48 0.59 -14.28
N ASP A 115 8.76 0.59 -13.21
CA ASP A 115 8.99 1.47 -12.08
C ASP A 115 9.14 2.95 -12.47
N ALA A 116 9.01 3.28 -13.76
CA ALA A 116 9.18 4.66 -14.21
C ALA A 116 8.19 5.61 -13.54
N LEU A 117 6.98 5.13 -13.29
CA LEU A 117 5.95 5.90 -12.60
C LEU A 117 6.14 5.90 -11.09
N LEU A 118 6.81 4.90 -10.55
CA LEU A 118 7.15 4.79 -9.13
C LEU A 118 8.62 5.09 -8.90
N GLY A 119 9.43 5.03 -9.95
CA GLY A 119 10.86 5.27 -9.89
C GLY A 119 11.18 6.69 -9.45
N GLY A 120 12.21 6.84 -8.65
CA GLY A 120 12.54 8.13 -8.08
C GLY A 120 11.68 8.52 -6.89
N ARG A 121 10.62 7.78 -6.61
CA ARG A 121 9.86 7.92 -5.37
C ARG A 121 10.61 7.18 -4.28
N GLY A 122 10.67 7.72 -3.09
CA GLY A 122 11.40 7.08 -2.00
C GLY A 122 10.67 5.85 -1.47
N ILE A 123 11.01 4.67 -2.00
CA ILE A 123 10.40 3.41 -1.53
C ILE A 123 10.94 3.10 -0.13
N ALA A 124 10.07 3.08 0.85
CA ALA A 124 10.45 2.81 2.23
C ALA A 124 10.37 1.33 2.57
N ARG A 125 9.36 0.62 2.07
CA ARG A 125 9.13 -0.79 2.40
C ARG A 125 8.51 -1.52 1.22
N HIS A 126 8.85 -2.80 1.12
CA HIS A 126 8.16 -3.75 0.26
C HIS A 126 7.41 -4.73 1.14
N VAL A 127 6.11 -4.82 0.96
CA VAL A 127 5.25 -5.72 1.72
C VAL A 127 4.69 -6.77 0.78
N THR A 128 4.78 -8.04 1.18
CA THR A 128 4.18 -9.14 0.43
C THR A 128 3.19 -9.87 1.32
N LEU A 129 2.04 -10.22 0.76
CA LEU A 129 1.03 -11.00 1.45
C LEU A 129 0.75 -12.27 0.66
N GLU A 130 0.72 -13.41 1.34
CA GLU A 130 0.43 -14.71 0.76
C GLU A 130 -0.66 -15.42 1.54
N HIS A 131 -1.49 -16.17 0.83
CA HIS A 131 -2.43 -17.08 1.48
C HIS A 131 -1.67 -18.14 2.26
N ALA A 132 -2.12 -18.42 3.47
CA ALA A 132 -1.54 -19.45 4.33
C ALA A 132 -2.60 -20.45 4.81
N GLY A 133 -3.75 -20.49 4.14
CA GLY A 133 -4.88 -21.37 4.44
C GLY A 133 -6.01 -20.65 5.18
N GLY A 134 -7.24 -20.74 4.67
CA GLY A 134 -8.39 -20.06 5.25
C GLY A 134 -8.16 -18.56 5.37
N ASP A 135 -8.34 -18.03 6.57
CA ASP A 135 -8.12 -16.60 6.85
C ASP A 135 -6.67 -16.29 7.25
N ARG A 136 -5.82 -17.29 7.26
CA ARG A 136 -4.42 -17.08 7.60
C ARG A 136 -3.67 -16.46 6.43
N ARG A 137 -2.76 -15.55 6.76
CA ARG A 137 -1.92 -14.87 5.77
C ARG A 137 -0.48 -14.85 6.26
N ARG A 138 0.45 -14.94 5.32
CA ARG A 138 1.86 -14.74 5.61
C ARG A 138 2.26 -13.38 5.08
N ILE A 139 2.82 -12.54 5.95
CA ILE A 139 3.16 -11.17 5.61
C ILE A 139 4.67 -10.99 5.75
N GLY A 140 5.32 -10.60 4.67
CA GLY A 140 6.72 -10.25 4.67
C GLY A 140 6.88 -8.75 4.51
N VAL A 141 7.74 -8.14 5.32
CA VAL A 141 8.07 -6.72 5.21
C VAL A 141 9.58 -6.60 5.11
N ARG A 142 10.04 -5.88 4.11
CA ARG A 142 11.48 -5.67 3.94
C ARG A 142 11.78 -4.23 3.54
N ALA A 143 12.99 -3.79 3.86
CA ALA A 143 13.51 -2.49 3.43
C ALA A 143 13.80 -2.52 1.92
N PRO A 144 13.92 -1.33 1.31
CA PRO A 144 14.25 -1.25 -0.11
C PRO A 144 15.60 -1.84 -0.44
#